data_913e47b3faa1ca83df042c10101140c6
#
_entry.id   913e47b3faa1ca83df042c10101140c6
#
_cell.length_a   1.000
_cell.length_b   1.000
_cell.length_c   1.000
_cell.angle_alpha   90.00
_cell.angle_beta   90.00
_cell.angle_gamma   90.00
#
_symmetry.space_group_name_H-M   'P 1'
#
loop_
_entity.id
_entity.type
_entity.pdbx_description
1 polymer ?
#
loop_
_entity_poly.entity_id
_entity_poly.type
_entity_poly.pdbx_seq_one_letter_code
_entity_poly.pdbx_strand_id
1 'polypeptide(L)'
;HVAMENRLYPMRELLADLLLEMKDGAAALLEYETALKETPNRYRGLWGAARAAETAGNRRKAADYYAKLVALSKNTDSVRPELARAKAFLALK
;
A
#
# COMPACT_ATOMS: atom_id res chain seq x y z
N HIS A 1 6.67 17.48 19.04
CA HIS A 1 6.68 16.42 19.99
C HIS A 1 6.43 15.07 19.31
N VAL A 2 7.29 14.14 19.59
CA VAL A 2 7.32 12.90 18.84
C VAL A 2 6.02 12.10 18.94
N ALA A 3 5.47 12.01 20.14
CA ALA A 3 4.27 11.21 20.33
C ALA A 3 3.12 11.71 19.50
N MET A 4 3.04 13.01 19.33
CA MET A 4 1.97 13.58 18.54
C MET A 4 2.10 13.19 17.07
N GLU A 5 3.30 13.19 16.55
CA GLU A 5 3.53 12.82 15.18
C GLU A 5 3.07 11.38 14.90
N ASN A 6 3.36 10.50 15.86
CA ASN A 6 3.01 9.10 15.67
C ASN A 6 1.52 8.88 15.58
N ARG A 7 0.74 9.72 16.25
CA ARG A 7 -0.69 9.55 16.24
C ARG A 7 -1.35 10.14 15.00
N LEU A 8 -0.71 11.11 14.37
CA LEU A 8 -1.35 11.82 13.28
C LEU A 8 -1.20 11.11 11.95
N TYR A 9 0.01 10.79 11.58
CA TYR A 9 0.22 10.20 10.28
C TYR A 9 1.65 9.71 10.19
N PRO A 10 1.86 8.46 9.82
CA PRO A 10 3.22 7.94 9.72
C PRO A 10 4.01 8.73 8.71
N MET A 11 5.10 9.33 9.18
CA MET A 11 5.95 10.13 8.30
C MET A 11 6.51 9.30 7.15
N ARG A 12 6.81 8.06 7.44
CA ARG A 12 7.37 7.19 6.41
C ARG A 12 6.38 6.93 5.30
N GLU A 13 5.10 6.79 5.66
CA GLU A 13 4.07 6.57 4.67
C GLU A 13 3.88 7.81 3.79
N LEU A 14 4.01 8.99 4.41
CA LEU A 14 3.93 10.22 3.64
C LEU A 14 5.08 10.33 2.66
N LEU A 15 6.28 9.99 3.09
CA LEU A 15 7.43 9.98 2.20
C LEU A 15 7.20 9.02 1.05
N ALA A 16 6.67 7.84 1.36
CA ALA A 16 6.41 6.84 0.32
C ALA A 16 5.40 7.37 -0.69
N ASP A 17 4.36 8.06 -0.21
CA ASP A 17 3.36 8.63 -1.12
C ASP A 17 4.01 9.62 -2.08
N LEU A 18 4.91 10.45 -1.58
CA LEU A 18 5.59 11.42 -2.43
C LEU A 18 6.47 10.74 -3.47
N LEU A 19 7.19 9.71 -3.05
CA LEU A 19 8.04 8.98 -3.97
C LEU A 19 7.22 8.32 -5.06
N LEU A 20 6.06 7.81 -4.71
CA LEU A 20 5.20 7.18 -5.69
C LEU A 20 4.68 8.21 -6.70
N GLU A 21 4.35 9.41 -6.23
CA GLU A 21 3.93 10.46 -7.16
C GLU A 21 5.03 10.82 -8.13
N MET A 22 6.28 10.70 -7.68
CA MET A 22 7.42 10.96 -8.54
C MET A 22 7.76 9.78 -9.43
N LYS A 23 6.94 8.74 -9.40
CA LYS A 23 7.12 7.53 -10.18
C LYS A 23 8.36 6.73 -9.77
N ASP A 24 8.85 6.95 -8.56
CA ASP A 24 9.96 6.18 -8.04
C ASP A 24 9.40 4.99 -7.28
N GLY A 25 8.92 4.00 -8.01
CA GLY A 25 8.23 2.88 -7.41
C GLY A 25 9.11 2.05 -6.49
N ALA A 26 10.36 1.86 -6.86
CA ALA A 26 11.26 1.05 -6.05
C ALA A 26 11.50 1.68 -4.69
N ALA A 27 11.79 2.98 -4.67
CA ALA A 27 12.02 3.67 -3.41
C ALA A 27 10.75 3.74 -2.58
N ALA A 28 9.61 4.02 -3.25
CA ALA A 28 8.34 4.07 -2.55
C ALA A 28 8.01 2.72 -1.92
N LEU A 29 8.26 1.65 -2.64
CA LEU A 29 7.97 0.31 -2.13
C LEU A 29 8.76 0.03 -0.87
N LEU A 30 10.03 0.39 -0.84
CA LEU A 30 10.85 0.19 0.35
C LEU A 30 10.26 0.92 1.55
N GLU A 31 9.81 2.15 1.33
CA GLU A 31 9.25 2.92 2.44
C GLU A 31 7.93 2.36 2.90
N TYR A 32 7.07 1.94 1.98
CA TYR A 32 5.82 1.32 2.38
C TYR A 32 6.07 0.01 3.12
N GLU A 33 7.02 -0.78 2.65
CA GLU A 33 7.29 -2.06 3.30
C GLU A 33 7.84 -1.85 4.71
N THR A 34 8.67 -0.83 4.88
CA THR A 34 9.18 -0.52 6.21
C THR A 34 8.05 -0.08 7.13
N ALA A 35 7.14 0.74 6.62
CA ALA A 35 5.99 1.17 7.42
C ALA A 35 5.11 0.00 7.79
N LEU A 36 4.95 -0.95 6.89
CA LEU A 36 4.11 -2.11 7.13
C LEU A 36 4.69 -3.05 8.19
N LYS A 37 5.98 -2.95 8.47
CA LYS A 37 6.55 -3.74 9.56
C LYS A 37 5.99 -3.30 10.90
N GLU A 38 5.64 -2.03 11.02
CA GLU A 38 5.07 -1.52 12.26
C GLU A 38 3.55 -1.65 12.29
N THR A 39 2.91 -1.49 11.14
CA THR A 39 1.47 -1.60 11.05
C THR A 39 1.10 -2.49 9.87
N PRO A 40 1.22 -3.81 10.05
CA PRO A 40 1.14 -4.74 8.91
C PRO A 40 -0.18 -4.75 8.14
N ASN A 41 -1.27 -4.46 8.83
CA ASN A 41 -2.57 -4.56 8.19
C ASN A 41 -3.22 -3.21 7.95
N ARG A 42 -2.39 -2.18 7.80
CA ARG A 42 -2.92 -0.85 7.54
C ARG A 42 -3.37 -0.76 6.09
N TYR A 43 -4.64 -0.43 5.89
CA TYR A 43 -5.24 -0.40 4.56
C TYR A 43 -4.43 0.48 3.58
N ARG A 44 -4.14 1.72 3.98
CA ARG A 44 -3.43 2.61 3.09
C ARG A 44 -2.01 2.15 2.79
N GLY A 45 -1.38 1.51 3.77
CA GLY A 45 -0.03 0.98 3.56
C GLY A 45 -0.03 -0.14 2.55
N LEU A 46 -1.01 -1.03 2.65
CA LEU A 46 -1.11 -2.14 1.69
C LEU A 46 -1.43 -1.63 0.29
N TRP A 47 -2.33 -0.67 0.19
CA TRP A 47 -2.66 -0.08 -1.10
C TRP A 47 -1.45 0.59 -1.73
N GLY A 48 -0.73 1.39 -0.92
CA GLY A 48 0.46 2.07 -1.42
C GLY A 48 1.55 1.10 -1.84
N ALA A 49 1.79 0.07 -1.03
CA ALA A 49 2.81 -0.92 -1.36
C ALA A 49 2.48 -1.65 -2.66
N ALA A 50 1.20 -2.00 -2.85
CA ALA A 50 0.80 -2.67 -4.08
C ALA A 50 1.03 -1.78 -5.29
N ARG A 51 0.66 -0.51 -5.20
CA ARG A 51 0.85 0.39 -6.32
C ARG A 51 2.32 0.68 -6.59
N ALA A 52 3.10 0.80 -5.52
CA ALA A 52 4.53 1.03 -5.69
C ALA A 52 5.20 -0.17 -6.35
N ALA A 53 4.80 -1.38 -5.95
CA ALA A 53 5.34 -2.58 -6.57
C ALA A 53 4.97 -2.63 -8.05
N GLU A 54 3.74 -2.27 -8.36
CA GLU A 54 3.30 -2.21 -9.76
C GLU A 54 4.15 -1.22 -10.56
N THR A 55 4.35 -0.05 -10.00
CA THR A 55 5.15 0.99 -10.65
C THR A 55 6.59 0.54 -10.84
N ALA A 56 7.11 -0.22 -9.88
CA ALA A 56 8.48 -0.72 -9.96
C ALA A 56 8.62 -1.93 -10.89
N GLY A 57 7.51 -2.45 -11.39
CA GLY A 57 7.55 -3.61 -12.26
C GLY A 57 7.60 -4.93 -11.53
N ASN A 58 7.38 -4.93 -10.21
CA ASN A 58 7.41 -6.13 -9.41
C ASN A 58 5.99 -6.67 -9.25
N ARG A 59 5.55 -7.41 -10.28
CA ARG A 59 4.16 -7.89 -10.30
C ARG A 59 3.86 -8.87 -9.18
N ARG A 60 4.84 -9.64 -8.76
CA ARG A 60 4.62 -10.61 -7.71
C ARG A 60 4.27 -9.94 -6.39
N LYS A 61 5.05 -8.93 -6.00
CA LYS A 61 4.75 -8.19 -4.78
C LYS A 61 3.45 -7.43 -4.91
N ALA A 62 3.19 -6.87 -6.08
CA ALA A 62 1.94 -6.17 -6.29
C ALA A 62 0.76 -7.09 -6.05
N ALA A 63 0.82 -8.31 -6.59
CA ALA A 63 -0.26 -9.27 -6.40
C ALA A 63 -0.39 -9.64 -4.93
N ASP A 64 0.73 -9.85 -4.24
CA ASP A 64 0.69 -10.20 -2.82
C ASP A 64 0.01 -9.11 -1.99
N TYR A 65 0.36 -7.87 -2.23
CA TYR A 65 -0.21 -6.77 -1.46
C TYR A 65 -1.66 -6.52 -1.82
N TYR A 66 -2.01 -6.63 -3.10
CA TYR A 66 -3.41 -6.50 -3.49
C TYR A 66 -4.25 -7.61 -2.86
N ALA A 67 -3.73 -8.83 -2.82
CA ALA A 67 -4.46 -9.94 -2.22
C ALA A 67 -4.69 -9.69 -0.73
N LYS A 68 -3.69 -9.17 -0.04
CA LYS A 68 -3.84 -8.85 1.38
C LYS A 68 -4.87 -7.74 1.58
N LEU A 69 -4.89 -6.77 0.68
CA LEU A 69 -5.84 -5.69 0.78
C LEU A 69 -7.28 -6.22 0.63
N VAL A 70 -7.49 -7.08 -0.35
CA VAL A 70 -8.80 -7.66 -0.56
C VAL A 70 -9.22 -8.50 0.64
N ALA A 71 -8.29 -9.30 1.17
CA ALA A 71 -8.58 -10.13 2.34
C ALA A 71 -8.94 -9.28 3.55
N LEU A 72 -8.23 -8.18 3.75
CA LEU A 72 -8.49 -7.30 4.87
C LEU A 72 -9.90 -6.70 4.80
N SER A 73 -10.39 -6.47 3.60
CA SER A 73 -11.67 -5.81 3.39
C SER A 73 -12.83 -6.78 3.28
N LYS A 74 -12.58 -8.05 3.46
CA LYS A 74 -13.59 -9.07 3.21
C LYS A 74 -14.84 -8.92 4.06
N ASN A 75 -14.66 -8.46 5.29
CA ASN A 75 -15.75 -8.38 6.25
C ASN A 75 -16.38 -7.01 6.33
N THR A 76 -16.07 -6.14 5.38
CA THR A 76 -16.65 -4.82 5.37
C THR A 76 -17.61 -4.68 4.19
N ASP A 77 -18.57 -3.79 4.35
CA ASP A 77 -19.50 -3.49 3.29
C ASP A 77 -19.04 -2.31 2.45
N SER A 78 -17.86 -1.81 2.72
CA SER A 78 -17.34 -0.66 1.98
C SER A 78 -17.09 -1.01 0.54
N VAL A 79 -17.55 -0.14 -0.34
CA VAL A 79 -17.24 -0.26 -1.76
C VAL A 79 -16.24 0.83 -2.07
N ARG A 80 -15.00 0.45 -2.25
CA ARG A 80 -13.93 1.40 -2.49
C ARG A 80 -13.32 1.18 -3.87
N PRO A 81 -12.98 2.26 -4.56
CA PRO A 81 -12.34 2.13 -5.87
C PRO A 81 -11.05 1.32 -5.80
N GLU A 82 -10.33 1.42 -4.69
CA GLU A 82 -9.08 0.67 -4.53
C GLU A 82 -9.32 -0.84 -4.58
N LEU A 83 -10.43 -1.28 -4.03
CA LEU A 83 -10.73 -2.71 -4.04
C LEU A 83 -11.04 -3.19 -5.45
N ALA A 84 -11.75 -2.38 -6.23
CA ALA A 84 -12.03 -2.74 -7.61
C ALA A 84 -10.74 -2.87 -8.39
N ARG A 85 -9.81 -1.94 -8.18
CA ARG A 85 -8.53 -2.01 -8.86
C ARG A 85 -7.72 -3.23 -8.43
N ALA A 86 -7.74 -3.53 -7.14
CA ALA A 86 -7.01 -4.68 -6.63
C ALA A 86 -7.53 -5.97 -7.26
N LYS A 87 -8.84 -6.11 -7.32
CA LYS A 87 -9.43 -7.31 -7.90
C LYS A 87 -9.15 -7.40 -9.38
N ALA A 88 -9.17 -6.26 -10.07
CA ALA A 88 -8.88 -6.26 -11.51
C ALA A 88 -7.43 -6.68 -11.75
N PHE A 89 -6.51 -6.19 -10.94
CA PHE A 89 -5.11 -6.57 -11.09
C PHE A 89 -4.93 -8.07 -10.87
N LEU A 90 -5.56 -8.59 -9.83
CA LEU A 90 -5.42 -10.01 -9.52
C LEU A 90 -6.01 -10.90 -10.63
N ALA A 91 -7.03 -10.41 -11.29
CA ALA A 91 -7.66 -11.16 -12.38
C ALA A 91 -6.79 -11.22 -13.62
N LEU A 92 -5.83 -10.32 -13.76
CA LEU A 92 -4.97 -10.31 -14.93
C LEU A 92 -3.92 -11.42 -14.95
N LYS A 93 -3.68 -12.04 -13.81
CA LYS A 93 -2.62 -13.05 -13.72
C LYS A 93 -2.82 -14.23 -14.65
#